data_d787ab01ba46dc3dde602ca5e6961fb4
#
_entry.id   d787ab01ba46dc3dde602ca5e6961fb4
#
_cell.length_a   1.000
_cell.length_b   1.000
_cell.length_c   1.000
_cell.angle_alpha   90.00
_cell.angle_beta   90.00
_cell.angle_gamma   90.00
#
_symmetry.space_group_name_H-M   'P 1'
#
loop_
_entity.id
_entity.type
_entity.pdbx_description
1 polymer ?
#
loop_
_entity_poly.entity_id
_entity_poly.type
_entity_poly.pdbx_seq_one_letter_code
_entity_poly.pdbx_strand_id
1 'polypeptide(L)'
;MKRLLALTWKEFLQLKRDPITLRMIVMVPVMQTLIFGYAINYDVKHLKMAVYDESRSVESRDLVSKMVATEYFDVVARVDSLDAMRRIIDSSKASVGLVIDRNFGKDYHRGAPAHAFLIVNASDTTTATQAMSIASGVASGLSIQALVQRADWTWKEMPLDLRVRPWYNPDLKTATFVIPGLIAIILTFTLIQFTASAIVRERERGTLEQLQVTPATRSEIILGKIMPFTLIGLVQLTMTVVLMRFLFDIPIQGSVVGLYVVGLIFIAAVLGLGMLISTVAATQMQAMQISTFFLLPFVFLSGYVFPIDGMPRIFQIVSLVIPARYFIEVLRGIILRGAPLSALWEPIAWLTFYTVVIIGLAVMRFKKTAA
;
A
#
# COMPACT_ATOMS: atom_id res chain seq x y z
N MET A 1 32.39 -23.42 -8.83
CA MET A 1 32.09 -22.22 -9.66
C MET A 1 31.69 -22.56 -11.10
N LYS A 2 32.44 -23.34 -11.91
CA LYS A 2 32.06 -23.68 -13.30
C LYS A 2 30.69 -24.37 -13.41
N ARG A 3 30.35 -25.28 -12.47
CA ARG A 3 29.07 -26.00 -12.44
C ARG A 3 27.89 -25.10 -12.14
N LEU A 4 28.04 -24.18 -11.17
CA LEU A 4 27.03 -23.19 -10.83
C LEU A 4 26.73 -22.28 -12.03
N LEU A 5 27.78 -21.77 -12.69
CA LEU A 5 27.65 -20.95 -13.89
C LEU A 5 26.93 -21.70 -15.03
N ALA A 6 27.23 -22.96 -15.24
CA ALA A 6 26.58 -23.78 -16.27
C ALA A 6 25.07 -23.98 -15.97
N LEU A 7 24.73 -24.25 -14.71
CA LEU A 7 23.34 -24.38 -14.27
C LEU A 7 22.59 -23.04 -14.44
N THR A 8 23.15 -21.93 -13.98
CA THR A 8 22.59 -20.60 -14.14
C THR A 8 22.37 -20.27 -15.62
N TRP A 9 23.36 -20.55 -16.48
CA TRP A 9 23.27 -20.31 -17.92
C TRP A 9 22.16 -21.14 -18.58
N LYS A 10 22.03 -22.40 -18.21
CA LYS A 10 20.93 -23.28 -18.66
C LYS A 10 19.57 -22.67 -18.34
N GLU A 11 19.37 -22.21 -17.10
CA GLU A 11 18.11 -21.58 -16.67
C GLU A 11 17.82 -20.28 -17.45
N PHE A 12 18.86 -19.45 -17.69
CA PHE A 12 18.72 -18.26 -18.55
C PHE A 12 18.30 -18.60 -19.98
N LEU A 13 18.87 -19.66 -20.57
CA LEU A 13 18.49 -20.10 -21.91
C LEU A 13 17.04 -20.60 -21.95
N GLN A 14 16.60 -21.31 -20.92
CA GLN A 14 15.21 -21.77 -20.82
C GLN A 14 14.26 -20.59 -20.71
N LEU A 15 14.57 -19.60 -19.87
CA LEU A 15 13.77 -18.39 -19.73
C LEU A 15 13.70 -17.60 -21.05
N LYS A 16 14.83 -17.42 -21.75
CA LYS A 16 14.88 -16.73 -23.03
C LYS A 16 14.02 -17.42 -24.12
N ARG A 17 13.86 -18.74 -24.03
CA ARG A 17 13.05 -19.53 -24.95
C ARG A 17 11.56 -19.60 -24.57
N ASP A 18 11.18 -18.99 -23.45
CA ASP A 18 9.78 -18.90 -23.00
C ASP A 18 9.28 -17.45 -23.13
N PRO A 19 8.86 -17.03 -24.34
CA PRO A 19 8.44 -15.63 -24.59
C PRO A 19 7.17 -15.24 -23.84
N ILE A 20 6.34 -16.22 -23.47
CA ILE A 20 5.10 -15.96 -22.72
C ILE A 20 5.47 -15.54 -21.29
N THR A 21 6.33 -16.31 -20.64
CA THR A 21 6.81 -15.98 -19.29
C THR A 21 7.55 -14.64 -19.28
N LEU A 22 8.40 -14.36 -20.28
CA LEU A 22 9.09 -13.06 -20.38
C LEU A 22 8.13 -11.88 -20.51
N ARG A 23 7.09 -12.02 -21.33
CA ARG A 23 6.06 -10.97 -21.45
C ARG A 23 5.31 -10.77 -20.13
N MET A 24 4.94 -11.85 -19.44
CA MET A 24 4.26 -11.78 -18.15
C MET A 24 5.13 -11.13 -17.06
N ILE A 25 6.43 -11.39 -17.06
CA ILE A 25 7.39 -10.77 -16.11
C ILE A 25 7.35 -9.24 -16.20
N VAL A 26 7.13 -8.70 -17.40
CA VAL A 26 7.05 -7.25 -17.64
C VAL A 26 5.62 -6.74 -17.51
N MET A 27 4.67 -7.39 -18.18
CA MET A 27 3.29 -6.92 -18.24
C MET A 27 2.58 -6.93 -16.89
N VAL A 28 2.77 -7.99 -16.10
CA VAL A 28 2.06 -8.12 -14.81
C VAL A 28 2.42 -7.00 -13.84
N PRO A 29 3.70 -6.68 -13.56
CA PRO A 29 4.05 -5.55 -12.70
C PRO A 29 3.58 -4.21 -13.23
N VAL A 30 3.67 -3.98 -14.54
CA VAL A 30 3.18 -2.73 -15.16
C VAL A 30 1.68 -2.59 -14.94
N MET A 31 0.91 -3.60 -15.30
CA MET A 31 -0.55 -3.61 -15.13
C MET A 31 -0.95 -3.45 -13.67
N GLN A 32 -0.30 -4.18 -12.77
CA GLN A 32 -0.58 -4.06 -11.33
C GLN A 32 -0.25 -2.66 -10.81
N THR A 33 0.90 -2.09 -11.20
CA THR A 33 1.27 -0.74 -10.77
C THR A 33 0.28 0.31 -11.29
N LEU A 34 -0.16 0.19 -12.54
CA LEU A 34 -1.16 1.08 -13.12
C LEU A 34 -2.52 0.92 -12.43
N ILE A 35 -3.01 -0.32 -12.33
CA ILE A 35 -4.33 -0.58 -11.74
C ILE A 35 -4.34 -0.13 -10.28
N PHE A 36 -3.41 -0.61 -9.46
CA PHE A 36 -3.42 -0.28 -8.03
C PHE A 36 -3.02 1.16 -7.74
N GLY A 37 -2.14 1.76 -8.55
CA GLY A 37 -1.74 3.16 -8.39
C GLY A 37 -2.84 4.16 -8.73
N TYR A 38 -3.70 3.84 -9.70
CA TYR A 38 -4.83 4.71 -10.09
C TYR A 38 -6.17 4.29 -9.48
N ALA A 39 -6.42 2.97 -9.32
CA ALA A 39 -7.71 2.49 -8.82
C ALA A 39 -7.84 2.59 -7.30
N ILE A 40 -6.74 2.45 -6.55
CA ILE A 40 -6.76 2.68 -5.10
C ILE A 40 -6.55 4.17 -4.86
N ASN A 41 -7.60 4.92 -5.00
CA ASN A 41 -7.62 6.33 -4.65
C ASN A 41 -8.52 6.55 -3.43
N TYR A 42 -7.89 6.80 -2.28
CA TYR A 42 -8.58 7.22 -1.07
C TYR A 42 -8.65 8.76 -0.95
N ASP A 43 -8.16 9.50 -1.96
CA ASP A 43 -8.24 10.95 -2.01
C ASP A 43 -9.66 11.33 -2.40
N VAL A 44 -10.54 11.33 -1.42
CA VAL A 44 -11.94 11.66 -1.64
C VAL A 44 -12.05 13.18 -1.79
N LYS A 45 -11.94 13.65 -3.03
CA LYS A 45 -12.27 15.01 -3.45
C LYS A 45 -13.69 15.02 -4.03
N HIS A 46 -14.31 16.21 -4.04
CA HIS A 46 -15.64 16.42 -4.65
C HIS A 46 -16.74 15.54 -4.03
N LEU A 47 -16.76 15.47 -2.68
CA LEU A 47 -17.82 14.79 -1.94
C LEU A 47 -19.17 15.47 -2.24
N LYS A 48 -20.08 14.73 -2.80
CA LYS A 48 -21.44 15.20 -3.10
C LYS A 48 -22.17 15.56 -1.80
N MET A 49 -22.42 16.85 -1.59
CA MET A 49 -23.05 17.38 -0.38
C MET A 49 -24.44 17.92 -0.67
N ALA A 50 -25.42 17.49 0.12
CA ALA A 50 -26.73 18.14 0.19
C ALA A 50 -26.75 19.14 1.32
N VAL A 51 -27.37 20.31 1.13
CA VAL A 51 -27.43 21.37 2.13
C VAL A 51 -28.88 21.62 2.54
N TYR A 52 -29.14 21.56 3.84
CA TYR A 52 -30.36 21.99 4.49
C TYR A 52 -30.04 23.20 5.37
N ASP A 53 -30.35 24.40 4.87
CA ASP A 53 -30.06 25.67 5.53
C ASP A 53 -31.37 26.30 6.04
N GLU A 54 -31.67 26.13 7.33
CA GLU A 54 -32.79 26.75 7.99
C GLU A 54 -32.54 28.24 8.29
N SER A 55 -31.26 28.64 8.46
CA SER A 55 -30.90 30.00 8.81
C SER A 55 -31.10 30.97 7.65
N ARG A 56 -30.75 30.57 6.43
CA ARG A 56 -30.72 31.37 5.22
C ARG A 56 -29.98 32.72 5.38
N SER A 57 -29.05 32.74 6.34
CA SER A 57 -28.26 33.95 6.68
C SER A 57 -27.07 34.13 5.73
N VAL A 58 -26.36 35.26 5.86
CA VAL A 58 -25.11 35.52 5.13
C VAL A 58 -24.02 34.55 5.62
N GLU A 59 -23.96 34.32 6.92
CA GLU A 59 -22.98 33.48 7.59
C GLU A 59 -23.16 31.99 7.22
N SER A 60 -24.43 31.53 7.06
CA SER A 60 -24.67 30.16 6.60
C SER A 60 -24.20 29.95 5.16
N ARG A 61 -24.39 30.96 4.30
CA ARG A 61 -23.87 30.93 2.92
C ARG A 61 -22.35 31.00 2.87
N ASP A 62 -21.72 31.77 3.76
CA ASP A 62 -20.26 31.85 3.88
C ASP A 62 -19.67 30.51 4.34
N LEU A 63 -20.29 29.83 5.31
CA LEU A 63 -19.92 28.49 5.72
C LEU A 63 -19.94 27.50 4.54
N VAL A 64 -21.05 27.46 3.78
CA VAL A 64 -21.18 26.59 2.61
C VAL A 64 -20.12 26.92 1.56
N SER A 65 -19.91 28.22 1.26
CA SER A 65 -18.92 28.63 0.25
C SER A 65 -17.50 28.29 0.66
N LYS A 66 -17.15 28.40 1.93
CA LYS A 66 -15.85 27.98 2.46
C LYS A 66 -15.66 26.47 2.40
N MET A 67 -16.70 25.68 2.70
CA MET A 67 -16.63 24.23 2.52
C MET A 67 -16.39 23.85 1.05
N VAL A 68 -17.08 24.48 0.11
CA VAL A 68 -16.87 24.25 -1.33
C VAL A 68 -15.48 24.72 -1.77
N ALA A 69 -15.00 25.84 -1.26
CA ALA A 69 -13.68 26.39 -1.58
C ALA A 69 -12.51 25.46 -1.16
N THR A 70 -12.75 24.48 -0.29
CA THR A 70 -11.74 23.45 0.04
C THR A 70 -11.53 22.44 -1.08
N GLU A 71 -12.36 22.42 -2.13
CA GLU A 71 -12.39 21.41 -3.21
C GLU A 71 -12.75 19.99 -2.75
N TYR A 72 -13.10 19.81 -1.48
CA TYR A 72 -13.52 18.51 -0.96
C TYR A 72 -15.02 18.28 -1.00
N PHE A 73 -15.83 19.36 -1.10
CA PHE A 73 -17.28 19.28 -1.09
C PHE A 73 -17.89 19.97 -2.31
N ASP A 74 -18.78 19.27 -3.00
CA ASP A 74 -19.60 19.82 -4.09
C ASP A 74 -21.07 19.83 -3.69
N VAL A 75 -21.71 20.99 -3.71
CA VAL A 75 -23.16 21.10 -3.43
C VAL A 75 -23.95 20.56 -4.62
N VAL A 76 -24.53 19.38 -4.47
CA VAL A 76 -25.36 18.73 -5.51
C VAL A 76 -26.86 18.98 -5.32
N ALA A 77 -27.29 19.34 -4.12
CA ALA A 77 -28.69 19.63 -3.84
C ALA A 77 -28.83 20.60 -2.66
N ARG A 78 -29.86 21.43 -2.72
CA ARG A 78 -30.37 22.18 -1.56
C ARG A 78 -31.77 21.66 -1.25
N VAL A 79 -32.00 21.31 0.01
CA VAL A 79 -33.24 20.66 0.46
C VAL A 79 -33.91 21.49 1.55
N ASP A 80 -35.23 21.32 1.66
CA ASP A 80 -36.04 22.11 2.60
C ASP A 80 -36.49 21.30 3.82
N SER A 81 -36.05 20.05 3.94
CA SER A 81 -36.36 19.16 5.08
C SER A 81 -35.34 18.08 5.30
N LEU A 82 -35.23 17.59 6.55
CA LEU A 82 -34.38 16.44 6.89
C LEU A 82 -34.81 15.16 6.16
N ASP A 83 -36.13 14.96 5.93
CA ASP A 83 -36.62 13.80 5.18
C ASP A 83 -36.17 13.83 3.71
N ALA A 84 -36.15 15.04 3.10
CA ALA A 84 -35.60 15.19 1.76
C ALA A 84 -34.09 14.94 1.73
N MET A 85 -33.34 15.41 2.75
CA MET A 85 -31.92 15.10 2.93
C MET A 85 -31.67 13.61 3.02
N ARG A 86 -32.44 12.91 3.88
CA ARG A 86 -32.33 11.46 4.05
C ARG A 86 -32.55 10.72 2.74
N ARG A 87 -33.60 11.04 1.99
CA ARG A 87 -33.88 10.41 0.68
C ARG A 87 -32.73 10.57 -0.32
N ILE A 88 -32.07 11.73 -0.33
CA ILE A 88 -30.93 12.01 -1.21
C ILE A 88 -29.70 11.20 -0.80
N ILE A 89 -29.44 11.07 0.50
CA ILE A 89 -28.34 10.25 1.04
C ILE A 89 -28.63 8.77 0.81
N ASP A 90 -29.84 8.29 1.12
CA ASP A 90 -30.24 6.89 0.93
C ASP A 90 -30.19 6.45 -0.55
N SER A 91 -30.45 7.39 -1.49
CA SER A 91 -30.32 7.15 -2.93
C SER A 91 -28.89 7.32 -3.46
N SER A 92 -27.90 7.50 -2.59
CA SER A 92 -26.48 7.73 -2.94
C SER A 92 -26.23 8.90 -3.89
N LYS A 93 -27.17 9.83 -4.01
CA LYS A 93 -27.00 11.07 -4.78
C LYS A 93 -26.13 12.08 -4.05
N ALA A 94 -26.11 12.03 -2.71
CA ALA A 94 -25.16 12.74 -1.87
C ALA A 94 -24.54 11.77 -0.85
N SER A 95 -23.27 11.98 -0.53
CA SER A 95 -22.55 11.22 0.50
C SER A 95 -22.57 11.96 1.85
N VAL A 96 -22.83 13.26 1.82
CA VAL A 96 -22.78 14.14 2.98
C VAL A 96 -23.99 15.08 2.97
N GLY A 97 -24.53 15.34 4.15
CA GLY A 97 -25.58 16.35 4.37
C GLY A 97 -25.10 17.41 5.37
N LEU A 98 -25.14 18.68 5.00
CA LEU A 98 -24.91 19.79 5.91
C LEU A 98 -26.24 20.38 6.35
N VAL A 99 -26.49 20.34 7.67
CA VAL A 99 -27.68 20.92 8.30
C VAL A 99 -27.24 22.14 9.09
N ILE A 100 -27.83 23.28 8.80
CA ILE A 100 -27.52 24.55 9.48
C ILE A 100 -28.77 25.00 10.25
N ASP A 101 -28.58 25.20 11.56
CA ASP A 101 -29.64 25.57 12.48
C ASP A 101 -30.25 26.94 12.10
N ARG A 102 -31.55 27.11 12.34
CA ARG A 102 -32.31 28.35 12.11
C ARG A 102 -31.69 29.58 12.75
N ASN A 103 -31.10 29.43 13.93
CA ASN A 103 -30.53 30.57 14.68
C ASN A 103 -29.04 30.78 14.35
N PHE A 104 -28.42 30.00 13.45
CA PHE A 104 -26.98 30.04 13.15
C PHE A 104 -26.44 31.46 12.98
N GLY A 105 -27.02 32.27 12.12
CA GLY A 105 -26.55 33.65 11.89
C GLY A 105 -26.72 34.58 13.10
N LYS A 106 -27.84 34.45 13.86
CA LYS A 106 -28.07 35.25 15.06
C LYS A 106 -27.07 34.91 16.16
N ASP A 107 -26.82 33.60 16.38
CA ASP A 107 -25.92 33.14 17.41
C ASP A 107 -24.46 33.45 17.04
N TYR A 108 -24.12 33.35 15.76
CA TYR A 108 -22.83 33.78 15.24
C TYR A 108 -22.56 35.28 15.54
N HIS A 109 -23.52 36.18 15.30
CA HIS A 109 -23.36 37.62 15.58
C HIS A 109 -23.35 37.94 17.09
N ARG A 110 -24.07 37.18 17.90
CA ARG A 110 -24.13 37.38 19.36
C ARG A 110 -22.89 36.82 20.10
N GLY A 111 -22.05 36.06 19.44
CA GLY A 111 -20.94 35.35 20.09
C GLY A 111 -21.35 34.11 20.84
N ALA A 112 -22.59 33.66 20.64
CA ALA A 112 -23.06 32.37 21.13
C ALA A 112 -22.61 31.24 20.22
N PRO A 113 -22.59 29.98 20.70
CA PRO A 113 -22.28 28.83 19.86
C PRO A 113 -23.29 28.69 18.71
N ALA A 114 -22.83 28.91 17.47
CA ALA A 114 -23.62 28.68 16.26
C ALA A 114 -23.49 27.21 15.85
N HIS A 115 -24.64 26.53 15.68
CA HIS A 115 -24.66 25.09 15.44
C HIS A 115 -24.90 24.77 13.96
N ALA A 116 -24.03 23.90 13.43
CA ALA A 116 -24.25 23.22 12.17
C ALA A 116 -23.87 21.74 12.35
N PHE A 117 -24.58 20.83 11.69
CA PHE A 117 -24.39 19.40 11.80
C PHE A 117 -24.00 18.82 10.45
N LEU A 118 -22.96 17.99 10.44
CA LEU A 118 -22.58 17.23 9.26
C LEU A 118 -23.09 15.79 9.42
N ILE A 119 -24.03 15.41 8.57
CA ILE A 119 -24.54 14.04 8.43
C ILE A 119 -23.69 13.36 7.38
N VAL A 120 -23.06 12.23 7.71
CA VAL A 120 -22.20 11.53 6.78
C VAL A 120 -22.72 10.11 6.57
N ASN A 121 -22.73 9.67 5.32
CA ASN A 121 -23.01 8.28 5.01
C ASN A 121 -21.82 7.42 5.40
N ALA A 122 -21.91 6.77 6.56
CA ALA A 122 -20.85 5.95 7.13
C ALA A 122 -20.81 4.50 6.59
N SER A 123 -21.61 4.16 5.57
CA SER A 123 -21.50 2.86 4.89
C SER A 123 -20.15 2.71 4.18
N ASP A 124 -19.53 3.81 3.74
CA ASP A 124 -18.13 3.89 3.34
C ASP A 124 -17.33 4.61 4.43
N THR A 125 -16.58 3.83 5.22
CA THR A 125 -15.80 4.33 6.35
C THR A 125 -14.68 5.28 5.94
N THR A 126 -14.09 5.11 4.76
CA THR A 126 -13.01 5.95 4.23
C THR A 126 -13.53 7.35 3.93
N THR A 127 -14.60 7.42 3.15
CA THR A 127 -15.30 8.68 2.82
C THR A 127 -15.80 9.38 4.09
N ALA A 128 -16.36 8.63 5.04
CA ALA A 128 -16.86 9.19 6.28
C ALA A 128 -15.75 9.81 7.14
N THR A 129 -14.64 9.09 7.33
CA THR A 129 -13.50 9.59 8.13
C THR A 129 -12.89 10.84 7.54
N GLN A 130 -12.71 10.89 6.23
CA GLN A 130 -12.19 12.07 5.54
C GLN A 130 -13.15 13.25 5.63
N ALA A 131 -14.45 13.05 5.36
CA ALA A 131 -15.45 14.09 5.45
C ALA A 131 -15.50 14.72 6.85
N MET A 132 -15.46 13.89 7.90
CA MET A 132 -15.43 14.36 9.29
C MET A 132 -14.16 15.15 9.61
N SER A 133 -13.00 14.68 9.17
CA SER A 133 -11.71 15.35 9.41
C SER A 133 -11.66 16.73 8.74
N ILE A 134 -12.08 16.81 7.47
CA ILE A 134 -12.08 18.05 6.69
C ILE A 134 -13.09 19.06 7.28
N ALA A 135 -14.30 18.59 7.58
CA ALA A 135 -15.33 19.46 8.16
C ALA A 135 -14.91 20.00 9.54
N SER A 136 -14.26 19.19 10.37
CA SER A 136 -13.70 19.64 11.65
C SER A 136 -12.60 20.67 11.46
N GLY A 137 -11.75 20.53 10.43
CA GLY A 137 -10.74 21.51 10.07
C GLY A 137 -11.35 22.86 9.65
N VAL A 138 -12.38 22.83 8.78
CA VAL A 138 -13.10 24.02 8.35
C VAL A 138 -13.79 24.71 9.53
N ALA A 139 -14.49 23.94 10.37
CA ALA A 139 -15.18 24.47 11.55
C ALA A 139 -14.19 25.12 12.54
N SER A 140 -13.05 24.50 12.79
CA SER A 140 -11.99 25.06 13.65
C SER A 140 -11.43 26.35 13.07
N GLY A 141 -11.14 26.39 11.76
CA GLY A 141 -10.66 27.60 11.08
C GLY A 141 -11.65 28.77 11.16
N LEU A 142 -12.95 28.50 10.98
CA LEU A 142 -14.01 29.50 11.10
C LEU A 142 -14.16 29.99 12.54
N SER A 143 -14.08 29.10 13.52
CA SER A 143 -14.17 29.47 14.95
C SER A 143 -13.01 30.37 15.34
N ILE A 144 -11.80 30.09 14.90
CA ILE A 144 -10.61 30.94 15.14
C ILE A 144 -10.79 32.29 14.47
N GLN A 145 -11.24 32.34 13.19
CA GLN A 145 -11.47 33.58 12.49
C GLN A 145 -12.52 34.46 13.16
N ALA A 146 -13.61 33.85 13.64
CA ALA A 146 -14.66 34.57 14.38
C ALA A 146 -14.16 35.15 15.71
N LEU A 147 -13.30 34.42 16.44
CA LEU A 147 -12.67 34.88 17.68
C LEU A 147 -11.74 36.09 17.42
N VAL A 148 -10.88 35.99 16.40
CA VAL A 148 -9.94 37.05 16.03
C VAL A 148 -10.67 38.35 15.62
N GLN A 149 -11.74 38.22 14.85
CA GLN A 149 -12.52 39.40 14.41
C GLN A 149 -13.24 40.14 15.56
N ARG A 150 -13.58 39.44 16.63
CA ARG A 150 -14.35 40.01 17.75
C ARG A 150 -13.54 40.61 18.89
N ALA A 151 -12.31 40.10 19.08
CA ALA A 151 -11.56 40.37 20.30
C ALA A 151 -10.45 41.43 20.13
N ASP A 152 -10.26 42.04 18.96
CA ASP A 152 -9.04 42.81 18.63
C ASP A 152 -7.73 42.04 18.94
N TRP A 153 -7.83 40.70 19.01
CA TRP A 153 -6.74 39.84 19.38
C TRP A 153 -5.73 39.69 18.24
N THR A 154 -4.46 39.87 18.54
CA THR A 154 -3.39 39.57 17.62
C THR A 154 -2.97 38.10 17.78
N TRP A 155 -2.45 37.50 16.71
CA TRP A 155 -1.95 36.11 16.74
C TRP A 155 -0.92 35.85 17.85
N LYS A 156 -0.31 36.91 18.44
CA LYS A 156 0.64 36.82 19.54
C LYS A 156 -0.02 36.53 20.91
N GLU A 157 -1.33 36.74 21.03
CA GLU A 157 -2.07 36.62 22.28
C GLU A 157 -2.87 35.32 22.41
N MET A 158 -2.84 34.47 21.37
CA MET A 158 -3.47 33.17 21.43
C MET A 158 -2.71 32.24 22.40
N PRO A 159 -3.39 31.67 23.42
CA PRO A 159 -2.74 30.82 24.43
C PRO A 159 -2.25 29.47 23.84
N LEU A 160 -2.72 29.07 22.67
CA LEU A 160 -2.30 27.87 21.95
C LEU A 160 -2.45 28.06 20.44
N ASP A 161 -1.32 27.99 19.71
CA ASP A 161 -1.27 27.95 18.24
C ASP A 161 -0.80 26.54 17.82
N LEU A 162 -1.76 25.62 17.61
CA LEU A 162 -1.49 24.27 17.16
C LEU A 162 -1.51 24.22 15.61
N ARG A 163 -0.31 24.20 15.01
CA ARG A 163 -0.17 24.09 13.55
C ARG A 163 0.16 22.67 13.16
N VAL A 164 -0.78 21.96 12.59
CA VAL A 164 -0.57 20.60 12.04
C VAL A 164 0.12 20.74 10.68
N ARG A 165 1.32 20.13 10.56
CA ARG A 165 2.04 20.03 9.28
C ARG A 165 2.23 18.55 8.94
N PRO A 166 1.57 18.03 7.90
CA PRO A 166 1.86 16.69 7.43
C PRO A 166 3.25 16.66 6.78
N TRP A 167 4.12 15.78 7.30
CA TRP A 167 5.45 15.56 6.74
C TRP A 167 5.40 14.38 5.76
N TYR A 168 6.33 14.35 4.81
CA TYR A 168 6.54 13.28 3.84
C TYR A 168 5.44 13.05 2.78
N ASN A 169 4.21 13.49 3.03
CA ASN A 169 3.09 13.47 2.09
C ASN A 169 2.18 14.68 2.36
N PRO A 170 2.63 15.91 2.05
CA PRO A 170 1.88 17.13 2.35
C PRO A 170 0.50 17.16 1.67
N ASP A 171 0.42 16.63 0.45
CA ASP A 171 -0.81 16.59 -0.34
C ASP A 171 -1.73 15.42 0.06
N LEU A 172 -1.32 14.59 1.05
CA LEU A 172 -2.04 13.39 1.51
C LEU A 172 -2.44 12.42 0.38
N LYS A 173 -1.67 12.40 -0.73
CA LYS A 173 -1.94 11.54 -1.89
C LYS A 173 -1.86 10.06 -1.52
N THR A 174 -2.91 9.31 -1.81
CA THR A 174 -2.99 7.87 -1.56
C THR A 174 -1.90 7.10 -2.30
N ALA A 175 -1.61 7.47 -3.54
CA ALA A 175 -0.56 6.84 -4.35
C ALA A 175 0.81 6.86 -3.66
N THR A 176 1.16 7.96 -2.97
CA THR A 176 2.42 8.10 -2.24
C THR A 176 2.58 7.04 -1.15
N PHE A 177 1.49 6.65 -0.48
CA PHE A 177 1.50 5.62 0.54
C PHE A 177 1.42 4.19 -0.02
N VAL A 178 0.59 4.00 -1.07
CA VAL A 178 0.26 2.69 -1.63
C VAL A 178 1.39 2.13 -2.50
N ILE A 179 1.96 2.94 -3.41
CA ILE A 179 2.88 2.43 -4.43
C ILE A 179 4.18 1.86 -3.86
N PRO A 180 4.86 2.46 -2.86
CA PRO A 180 6.03 1.83 -2.26
C PRO A 180 5.73 0.44 -1.65
N GLY A 181 4.57 0.28 -1.03
CA GLY A 181 4.12 -1.02 -0.51
C GLY A 181 3.77 -2.02 -1.61
N LEU A 182 3.23 -1.54 -2.72
CA LEU A 182 2.87 -2.37 -3.88
C LEU A 182 4.09 -3.07 -4.50
N ILE A 183 5.28 -2.44 -4.46
CA ILE A 183 6.53 -3.07 -4.90
C ILE A 183 6.74 -4.43 -4.22
N ALA A 184 6.55 -4.47 -2.89
CA ALA A 184 6.69 -5.72 -2.13
C ALA A 184 5.67 -6.77 -2.55
N ILE A 185 4.42 -6.37 -2.76
CA ILE A 185 3.34 -7.28 -3.14
C ILE A 185 3.56 -7.84 -4.55
N ILE A 186 3.94 -7.00 -5.51
CA ILE A 186 4.26 -7.42 -6.88
C ILE A 186 5.38 -8.45 -6.88
N LEU A 187 6.50 -8.15 -6.21
CA LEU A 187 7.64 -9.05 -6.12
C LEU A 187 7.26 -10.37 -5.44
N THR A 188 6.49 -10.30 -4.35
CA THR A 188 6.04 -11.51 -3.63
C THR A 188 5.22 -12.41 -4.54
N PHE A 189 4.21 -11.87 -5.18
CA PHE A 189 3.30 -12.64 -6.01
C PHE A 189 4.02 -13.29 -7.19
N THR A 190 4.76 -12.49 -7.96
CA THR A 190 5.39 -12.95 -9.19
C THR A 190 6.53 -13.93 -8.91
N LEU A 191 7.41 -13.63 -7.96
CA LEU A 191 8.58 -14.45 -7.71
C LEU A 191 8.24 -15.76 -7.01
N ILE A 192 7.30 -15.80 -6.04
CA ILE A 192 6.85 -17.06 -5.43
C ILE A 192 6.27 -17.97 -6.52
N GLN A 193 5.36 -17.45 -7.33
CA GLN A 193 4.64 -18.23 -8.32
C GLN A 193 5.57 -18.77 -9.41
N PHE A 194 6.47 -17.93 -9.94
CA PHE A 194 7.42 -18.37 -10.97
C PHE A 194 8.41 -19.39 -10.43
N THR A 195 8.97 -19.16 -9.24
CA THR A 195 9.95 -20.06 -8.64
C THR A 195 9.33 -21.43 -8.31
N ALA A 196 8.16 -21.41 -7.64
CA ALA A 196 7.46 -22.65 -7.29
C ALA A 196 7.08 -23.46 -8.53
N SER A 197 6.48 -22.81 -9.53
CA SER A 197 6.05 -23.47 -10.77
C SER A 197 7.22 -23.97 -11.61
N ALA A 198 8.35 -23.25 -11.68
CA ALA A 198 9.52 -23.68 -12.45
C ALA A 198 10.12 -24.96 -11.90
N ILE A 199 10.25 -25.09 -10.57
CA ILE A 199 10.82 -26.27 -9.92
C ILE A 199 9.87 -27.47 -10.06
N VAL A 200 8.56 -27.26 -9.85
CA VAL A 200 7.57 -28.34 -9.96
C VAL A 200 7.45 -28.81 -11.41
N ARG A 201 7.53 -27.90 -12.39
CA ARG A 201 7.55 -28.24 -13.84
C ARG A 201 8.67 -29.20 -14.18
N GLU A 202 9.88 -29.01 -13.62
CA GLU A 202 10.98 -29.93 -13.85
C GLU A 202 10.76 -31.29 -13.21
N ARG A 203 10.09 -31.34 -12.05
CA ARG A 203 9.68 -32.57 -11.41
C ARG A 203 8.67 -33.35 -12.26
N GLU A 204 7.61 -32.67 -12.73
CA GLU A 204 6.59 -33.28 -13.61
C GLU A 204 7.16 -33.81 -14.92
N ARG A 205 8.21 -33.16 -15.46
CA ARG A 205 8.88 -33.60 -16.70
C ARG A 205 10.00 -34.63 -16.49
N GLY A 206 10.27 -35.03 -15.27
CA GLY A 206 11.34 -35.98 -14.93
C GLY A 206 12.76 -35.39 -15.12
N THR A 207 12.90 -34.13 -15.49
CA THR A 207 14.20 -33.47 -15.73
C THR A 207 14.95 -33.17 -14.42
N LEU A 208 14.25 -33.16 -13.30
CA LEU A 208 14.86 -33.02 -11.98
C LEU A 208 15.73 -34.24 -11.63
N GLU A 209 15.30 -35.45 -12.02
CA GLU A 209 16.06 -36.70 -11.81
C GLU A 209 17.38 -36.68 -12.59
N GLN A 210 17.39 -36.14 -13.81
CA GLN A 210 18.62 -35.96 -14.59
C GLN A 210 19.61 -35.02 -13.91
N LEU A 211 19.13 -34.00 -13.19
CA LEU A 211 19.98 -33.10 -12.41
C LEU A 211 20.56 -33.80 -11.15
N GLN A 212 19.83 -34.77 -10.61
CA GLN A 212 20.27 -35.55 -9.43
C GLN A 212 21.46 -36.47 -9.71
N VAL A 213 21.56 -37.04 -10.92
CA VAL A 213 22.70 -37.86 -11.35
C VAL A 213 23.94 -37.03 -11.67
N THR A 214 23.83 -35.72 -11.77
CA THR A 214 24.97 -34.83 -11.99
C THR A 214 25.82 -34.71 -10.71
N PRO A 215 27.12 -34.43 -10.79
CA PRO A 215 28.00 -34.27 -9.63
C PRO A 215 27.78 -32.88 -8.93
N ALA A 216 26.68 -32.16 -9.21
CA ALA A 216 26.35 -30.91 -8.58
C ALA A 216 25.83 -31.11 -7.15
N THR A 217 26.24 -30.25 -6.24
CA THR A 217 25.74 -30.23 -4.86
C THR A 217 24.33 -29.65 -4.80
N ARG A 218 23.57 -29.95 -3.72
CA ARG A 218 22.22 -29.39 -3.49
C ARG A 218 22.23 -27.86 -3.54
N SER A 219 23.23 -27.25 -2.91
CA SER A 219 23.38 -25.78 -2.88
C SER A 219 23.66 -25.21 -4.26
N GLU A 220 24.49 -25.88 -5.10
CA GLU A 220 24.76 -25.44 -6.48
C GLU A 220 23.51 -25.48 -7.36
N ILE A 221 22.67 -26.50 -7.20
CA ILE A 221 21.40 -26.62 -7.93
C ILE A 221 20.46 -25.53 -7.50
N ILE A 222 20.30 -25.30 -6.21
CA ILE A 222 19.40 -24.27 -5.66
C ILE A 222 19.86 -22.86 -6.06
N LEU A 223 21.13 -22.53 -5.85
CA LEU A 223 21.67 -21.22 -6.21
C LEU A 223 21.62 -20.98 -7.73
N GLY A 224 21.90 -22.00 -8.54
CA GLY A 224 21.79 -21.91 -10.00
C GLY A 224 20.38 -21.57 -10.48
N LYS A 225 19.34 -22.05 -9.76
CA LYS A 225 17.95 -21.74 -10.05
C LYS A 225 17.51 -20.38 -9.52
N ILE A 226 18.00 -19.98 -8.35
CA ILE A 226 17.66 -18.68 -7.75
C ILE A 226 18.21 -17.53 -8.57
N MET A 227 19.41 -17.62 -9.09
CA MET A 227 20.09 -16.50 -9.78
C MET A 227 19.30 -15.87 -10.93
N PRO A 228 18.73 -16.60 -11.88
CA PRO A 228 17.90 -16.00 -12.93
C PRO A 228 16.66 -15.31 -12.39
N PHE A 229 15.99 -15.89 -11.40
CA PHE A 229 14.82 -15.28 -10.77
C PHE A 229 15.17 -14.07 -9.92
N THR A 230 16.38 -14.01 -9.34
CA THR A 230 16.89 -12.80 -8.68
C THR A 230 17.03 -11.66 -9.68
N LEU A 231 17.56 -11.92 -10.88
CA LEU A 231 17.64 -10.92 -11.92
C LEU A 231 16.24 -10.43 -12.36
N ILE A 232 15.29 -11.36 -12.51
CA ILE A 232 13.89 -11.01 -12.78
C ILE A 232 13.34 -10.09 -11.70
N GLY A 233 13.55 -10.44 -10.43
CA GLY A 233 13.12 -9.62 -9.30
C GLY A 233 13.74 -8.22 -9.32
N LEU A 234 15.03 -8.11 -9.66
CA LEU A 234 15.71 -6.82 -9.80
C LEU A 234 15.14 -5.99 -10.97
N VAL A 235 14.85 -6.63 -12.10
CA VAL A 235 14.20 -5.95 -13.23
C VAL A 235 12.82 -5.44 -12.85
N GLN A 236 12.01 -6.27 -12.17
CA GLN A 236 10.69 -5.87 -11.68
C GLN A 236 10.76 -4.75 -10.65
N LEU A 237 11.68 -4.83 -9.69
CA LEU A 237 11.94 -3.78 -8.72
C LEU A 237 12.29 -2.46 -9.43
N THR A 238 13.25 -2.50 -10.36
CA THR A 238 13.67 -1.33 -11.12
C THR A 238 12.51 -0.74 -11.92
N MET A 239 11.75 -1.58 -12.61
CA MET A 239 10.63 -1.15 -13.42
C MET A 239 9.53 -0.49 -12.57
N THR A 240 9.18 -1.09 -11.42
CA THR A 240 8.17 -0.51 -10.53
C THR A 240 8.66 0.81 -9.91
N VAL A 241 9.93 0.89 -9.54
CA VAL A 241 10.56 2.13 -9.05
C VAL A 241 10.57 3.23 -10.13
N VAL A 242 10.86 2.88 -11.38
CA VAL A 242 10.80 3.81 -12.51
C VAL A 242 9.37 4.30 -12.74
N LEU A 243 8.38 3.39 -12.76
CA LEU A 243 6.97 3.77 -12.89
C LEU A 243 6.52 4.67 -11.73
N MET A 244 6.91 4.34 -10.50
CA MET A 244 6.64 5.16 -9.32
C MET A 244 7.18 6.58 -9.49
N ARG A 245 8.42 6.72 -9.98
CA ARG A 245 9.07 8.03 -10.13
C ARG A 245 8.49 8.86 -11.25
N PHE A 246 8.29 8.26 -12.45
CA PHE A 246 7.92 9.00 -13.65
C PHE A 246 6.41 9.11 -13.88
N LEU A 247 5.62 8.15 -13.40
CA LEU A 247 4.18 8.15 -13.63
C LEU A 247 3.39 8.75 -12.47
N PHE A 248 3.86 8.54 -11.23
CA PHE A 248 3.19 9.01 -10.01
C PHE A 248 3.92 10.16 -9.32
N ASP A 249 5.04 10.59 -9.89
CA ASP A 249 5.86 11.70 -9.40
C ASP A 249 6.28 11.57 -7.92
N ILE A 250 6.53 10.33 -7.47
CA ILE A 250 6.96 10.04 -6.11
C ILE A 250 8.50 10.01 -6.10
N PRO A 251 9.17 10.99 -5.48
CA PRO A 251 10.62 11.04 -5.41
C PRO A 251 11.16 10.02 -4.39
N ILE A 252 12.35 9.48 -4.66
CA ILE A 252 13.10 8.70 -3.69
C ILE A 252 13.93 9.67 -2.86
N GLN A 253 13.55 9.86 -1.59
CA GLN A 253 14.23 10.80 -0.68
C GLN A 253 15.56 10.26 -0.12
N GLY A 254 15.69 8.94 -0.04
CA GLY A 254 16.84 8.27 0.58
C GLY A 254 17.76 7.59 -0.42
N SER A 255 18.58 6.65 0.09
CA SER A 255 19.60 5.95 -0.69
C SER A 255 19.02 4.93 -1.66
N VAL A 256 19.18 5.19 -2.97
CA VAL A 256 18.82 4.23 -4.02
C VAL A 256 19.63 2.93 -3.88
N VAL A 257 20.92 3.01 -3.55
CA VAL A 257 21.75 1.82 -3.32
C VAL A 257 21.20 0.99 -2.16
N GLY A 258 20.82 1.65 -1.05
CA GLY A 258 20.19 1.01 0.10
C GLY A 258 18.90 0.28 -0.28
N LEU A 259 18.07 0.89 -1.12
CA LEU A 259 16.83 0.29 -1.64
C LEU A 259 17.12 -1.02 -2.38
N TYR A 260 18.11 -1.05 -3.27
CA TYR A 260 18.46 -2.25 -4.02
C TYR A 260 19.10 -3.33 -3.15
N VAL A 261 19.93 -2.96 -2.15
CA VAL A 261 20.53 -3.92 -1.20
C VAL A 261 19.43 -4.61 -0.40
N VAL A 262 18.50 -3.85 0.17
CA VAL A 262 17.38 -4.45 0.93
C VAL A 262 16.41 -5.18 0.00
N GLY A 263 16.21 -4.67 -1.21
CA GLY A 263 15.46 -5.34 -2.27
C GLY A 263 16.02 -6.73 -2.62
N LEU A 264 17.35 -6.88 -2.70
CA LEU A 264 18.01 -8.17 -2.90
C LEU A 264 17.75 -9.14 -1.76
N ILE A 265 17.83 -8.69 -0.50
CA ILE A 265 17.53 -9.52 0.67
C ILE A 265 16.07 -10.00 0.60
N PHE A 266 15.14 -9.10 0.28
CA PHE A 266 13.74 -9.44 0.15
C PHE A 266 13.46 -10.41 -1.00
N ILE A 267 14.05 -10.17 -2.18
CA ILE A 267 13.95 -11.08 -3.34
C ILE A 267 14.43 -12.48 -2.94
N ALA A 268 15.56 -12.59 -2.24
CA ALA A 268 16.08 -13.86 -1.77
C ALA A 268 15.11 -14.56 -0.79
N ALA A 269 14.48 -13.83 0.12
CA ALA A 269 13.45 -14.36 1.02
C ALA A 269 12.26 -14.93 0.26
N VAL A 270 11.75 -14.18 -0.70
CA VAL A 270 10.57 -14.54 -1.49
C VAL A 270 10.86 -15.75 -2.40
N LEU A 271 12.03 -15.79 -3.03
CA LEU A 271 12.49 -16.95 -3.81
C LEU A 271 12.65 -18.18 -2.93
N GLY A 272 13.16 -18.01 -1.72
CA GLY A 272 13.23 -19.09 -0.72
C GLY A 272 11.85 -19.66 -0.36
N LEU A 273 10.85 -18.81 -0.21
CA LEU A 273 9.45 -19.23 -0.01
C LEU A 273 8.91 -20.00 -1.22
N GLY A 274 9.12 -19.51 -2.43
CA GLY A 274 8.73 -20.22 -3.65
C GLY A 274 9.35 -21.61 -3.73
N MET A 275 10.63 -21.75 -3.36
CA MET A 275 11.27 -23.05 -3.26
C MET A 275 10.64 -23.95 -2.19
N LEU A 276 10.33 -23.44 -1.00
CA LEU A 276 9.64 -24.22 0.04
C LEU A 276 8.29 -24.72 -0.45
N ILE A 277 7.50 -23.88 -1.11
CA ILE A 277 6.22 -24.28 -1.72
C ILE A 277 6.44 -25.40 -2.74
N SER A 278 7.47 -25.32 -3.56
CA SER A 278 7.80 -26.38 -4.54
C SER A 278 8.12 -27.74 -3.92
N THR A 279 8.56 -27.78 -2.64
CA THR A 279 8.81 -29.04 -1.94
C THR A 279 7.53 -29.77 -1.51
N VAL A 280 6.43 -29.04 -1.38
CA VAL A 280 5.13 -29.56 -0.93
C VAL A 280 4.20 -29.83 -2.10
N ALA A 281 4.24 -28.98 -3.13
CA ALA A 281 3.38 -29.09 -4.31
C ALA A 281 3.81 -30.28 -5.20
N ALA A 282 2.89 -31.17 -5.56
CA ALA A 282 3.16 -32.27 -6.48
C ALA A 282 3.02 -31.83 -7.95
N THR A 283 2.11 -30.90 -8.25
CA THR A 283 1.83 -30.40 -9.61
C THR A 283 1.98 -28.89 -9.69
N GLN A 284 2.22 -28.38 -10.92
CA GLN A 284 2.26 -26.93 -11.16
C GLN A 284 0.96 -26.25 -10.70
N MET A 285 -0.19 -26.88 -10.93
CA MET A 285 -1.48 -26.35 -10.47
C MET A 285 -1.54 -26.21 -8.95
N GLN A 286 -1.07 -27.24 -8.21
CA GLN A 286 -0.98 -27.17 -6.75
C GLN A 286 -0.02 -26.06 -6.29
N ALA A 287 1.14 -25.92 -6.96
CA ALA A 287 2.08 -24.84 -6.64
C ALA A 287 1.46 -23.46 -6.82
N MET A 288 0.71 -23.26 -7.90
CA MET A 288 -0.03 -22.00 -8.15
C MET A 288 -1.12 -21.75 -7.10
N GLN A 289 -1.91 -22.77 -6.76
CA GLN A 289 -2.98 -22.65 -5.74
C GLN A 289 -2.41 -22.30 -4.37
N ILE A 290 -1.35 -23.00 -3.94
CA ILE A 290 -0.69 -22.73 -2.66
C ILE A 290 -0.11 -21.31 -2.66
N SER A 291 0.58 -20.89 -3.74
CA SER A 291 1.15 -19.55 -3.86
C SER A 291 0.07 -18.47 -3.77
N THR A 292 -1.07 -18.68 -4.45
CA THR A 292 -2.21 -17.75 -4.42
C THR A 292 -2.87 -17.71 -3.04
N PHE A 293 -2.98 -18.85 -2.36
CA PHE A 293 -3.53 -18.92 -1.00
C PHE A 293 -2.69 -18.10 -0.01
N PHE A 294 -1.37 -18.16 -0.11
CA PHE A 294 -0.48 -17.35 0.74
C PHE A 294 -0.52 -15.86 0.39
N LEU A 295 -0.89 -15.49 -0.84
CA LEU A 295 -0.93 -14.08 -1.26
C LEU A 295 -1.88 -13.24 -0.40
N LEU A 296 -3.10 -13.74 -0.12
CA LEU A 296 -4.09 -12.98 0.65
C LEU A 296 -3.59 -12.60 2.05
N PRO A 297 -3.09 -13.53 2.88
CA PRO A 297 -2.48 -13.17 4.16
C PRO A 297 -1.32 -12.18 4.01
N PHE A 298 -0.47 -12.34 2.99
CA PHE A 298 0.65 -11.43 2.75
C PHE A 298 0.18 -10.01 2.44
N VAL A 299 -0.85 -9.83 1.61
CA VAL A 299 -1.40 -8.50 1.27
C VAL A 299 -2.00 -7.85 2.51
N PHE A 300 -2.85 -8.56 3.26
CA PHE A 300 -3.59 -7.95 4.37
C PHE A 300 -2.75 -7.77 5.63
N LEU A 301 -1.86 -8.71 5.95
CA LEU A 301 -1.09 -8.70 7.21
C LEU A 301 0.31 -8.08 7.07
N SER A 302 0.70 -7.62 5.89
CA SER A 302 2.01 -6.99 5.67
C SER A 302 2.08 -5.51 6.06
N GLY A 303 0.96 -4.89 6.42
CA GLY A 303 0.90 -3.43 6.60
C GLY A 303 0.75 -2.65 5.28
N TYR A 304 0.48 -3.37 4.16
CA TYR A 304 0.24 -2.74 2.86
C TYR A 304 -1.10 -2.00 2.82
N VAL A 305 -2.19 -2.71 3.09
CA VAL A 305 -3.56 -2.18 3.04
C VAL A 305 -3.95 -1.53 4.37
N PHE A 306 -3.69 -2.21 5.47
CA PHE A 306 -4.06 -1.74 6.81
C PHE A 306 -2.82 -1.56 7.68
N PRO A 307 -2.74 -0.48 8.49
CA PRO A 307 -1.69 -0.32 9.49
C PRO A 307 -1.69 -1.49 10.48
N ILE A 308 -0.53 -2.07 10.75
CA ILE A 308 -0.40 -3.24 11.64
C ILE A 308 -0.84 -2.91 13.06
N ASP A 309 -0.54 -1.68 13.52
CA ASP A 309 -0.89 -1.23 14.87
C ASP A 309 -2.40 -1.18 15.13
N GLY A 310 -3.20 -1.03 14.06
CA GLY A 310 -4.67 -1.06 14.13
C GLY A 310 -5.27 -2.47 14.13
N MET A 311 -4.46 -3.51 13.95
CA MET A 311 -4.96 -4.89 13.88
C MET A 311 -5.15 -5.49 15.27
N PRO A 312 -6.08 -6.45 15.46
CA PRO A 312 -6.13 -7.28 16.65
C PRO A 312 -4.79 -7.99 16.92
N ARG A 313 -4.43 -8.16 18.17
CA ARG A 313 -3.10 -8.64 18.60
C ARG A 313 -2.67 -9.98 17.97
N ILE A 314 -3.63 -10.87 17.72
CA ILE A 314 -3.38 -12.15 17.06
C ILE A 314 -2.83 -11.97 15.64
N PHE A 315 -3.37 -11.02 14.87
CA PHE A 315 -2.90 -10.73 13.51
C PHE A 315 -1.57 -9.99 13.50
N GLN A 316 -1.29 -9.15 14.52
CA GLN A 316 0.02 -8.54 14.70
C GLN A 316 1.11 -9.60 14.91
N ILE A 317 0.82 -10.67 15.69
CA ILE A 317 1.76 -11.79 15.90
C ILE A 317 1.95 -12.58 14.61
N VAL A 318 0.88 -12.91 13.90
CA VAL A 318 0.97 -13.63 12.61
C VAL A 318 1.75 -12.82 11.59
N SER A 319 1.63 -11.50 11.58
CA SER A 319 2.34 -10.63 10.65
C SER A 319 3.87 -10.68 10.81
N LEU A 320 4.39 -11.11 11.99
CA LEU A 320 5.84 -11.26 12.23
C LEU A 320 6.49 -12.31 11.30
N VAL A 321 5.71 -13.27 10.81
CA VAL A 321 6.21 -14.33 9.91
C VAL A 321 6.17 -13.88 8.44
N ILE A 322 5.71 -12.67 8.15
CA ILE A 322 5.53 -12.16 6.79
C ILE A 322 6.71 -11.23 6.42
N PRO A 323 7.60 -11.63 5.49
CA PRO A 323 8.77 -10.82 5.13
C PRO A 323 8.39 -9.48 4.47
N ALA A 324 7.25 -9.43 3.78
CA ALA A 324 6.76 -8.20 3.13
C ALA A 324 6.51 -7.08 4.15
N ARG A 325 6.14 -7.39 5.40
CA ARG A 325 5.99 -6.41 6.49
C ARG A 325 7.25 -5.57 6.67
N TYR A 326 8.37 -6.23 6.88
CA TYR A 326 9.65 -5.56 7.12
C TYR A 326 10.14 -4.81 5.89
N PHE A 327 9.95 -5.41 4.72
CA PHE A 327 10.38 -4.78 3.47
C PHE A 327 9.56 -3.51 3.14
N ILE A 328 8.24 -3.53 3.34
CA ILE A 328 7.37 -2.36 3.15
C ILE A 328 7.76 -1.24 4.11
N GLU A 329 8.05 -1.55 5.37
CA GLU A 329 8.51 -0.58 6.35
C GLU A 329 9.82 0.09 5.93
N VAL A 330 10.79 -0.71 5.46
CA VAL A 330 12.07 -0.20 4.95
C VAL A 330 11.87 0.61 3.67
N LEU A 331 11.05 0.15 2.72
CA LEU A 331 10.75 0.88 1.48
C LEU A 331 10.15 2.25 1.77
N ARG A 332 9.13 2.32 2.64
CA ARG A 332 8.53 3.59 3.05
C ARG A 332 9.53 4.47 3.79
N GLY A 333 10.42 3.87 4.61
CA GLY A 333 11.51 4.58 5.27
C GLY A 333 12.47 5.24 4.29
N ILE A 334 12.95 4.51 3.30
CA ILE A 334 13.89 5.01 2.30
C ILE A 334 13.20 5.97 1.34
N ILE A 335 12.07 5.58 0.74
CA ILE A 335 11.42 6.32 -0.34
C ILE A 335 10.79 7.62 0.18
N LEU A 336 9.99 7.54 1.25
CA LEU A 336 9.19 8.68 1.71
C LEU A 336 9.90 9.53 2.76
N ARG A 337 10.55 8.88 3.74
CA ARG A 337 11.17 9.57 4.88
C ARG A 337 12.63 9.95 4.64
N GLY A 338 13.28 9.41 3.60
CA GLY A 338 14.72 9.60 3.38
C GLY A 338 15.59 9.02 4.50
N ALA A 339 15.06 8.06 5.28
CA ALA A 339 15.73 7.53 6.44
C ALA A 339 17.03 6.81 6.07
N PRO A 340 18.14 7.03 6.80
CA PRO A 340 19.35 6.27 6.61
C PRO A 340 19.17 4.81 7.03
N LEU A 341 19.92 3.90 6.42
CA LEU A 341 19.83 2.46 6.74
C LEU A 341 20.08 2.14 8.21
N SER A 342 20.90 2.96 8.87
CA SER A 342 21.17 2.85 10.31
C SER A 342 19.93 3.08 11.17
N ALA A 343 18.97 3.89 10.73
CA ALA A 343 17.70 4.08 11.42
C ALA A 343 16.69 2.94 11.16
N LEU A 344 16.93 2.15 10.10
CA LEU A 344 16.08 1.04 9.68
C LEU A 344 16.71 -0.33 9.96
N TRP A 345 17.70 -0.37 10.88
CA TRP A 345 18.45 -1.60 11.17
C TRP A 345 17.57 -2.75 11.68
N GLU A 346 16.56 -2.42 12.48
CA GLU A 346 15.68 -3.41 13.10
C GLU A 346 14.85 -4.19 12.06
N PRO A 347 14.04 -3.57 11.19
CA PRO A 347 13.32 -4.30 10.14
C PRO A 347 14.27 -4.95 9.13
N ILE A 348 15.45 -4.40 8.86
CA ILE A 348 16.45 -5.02 7.99
C ILE A 348 17.02 -6.29 8.64
N ALA A 349 17.31 -6.26 9.94
CA ALA A 349 17.80 -7.42 10.68
C ALA A 349 16.76 -8.57 10.70
N TRP A 350 15.50 -8.26 10.99
CA TRP A 350 14.41 -9.24 10.94
C TRP A 350 14.22 -9.83 9.53
N LEU A 351 14.26 -9.00 8.49
CA LEU A 351 14.17 -9.46 7.11
C LEU A 351 15.34 -10.39 6.75
N THR A 352 16.56 -10.03 7.17
CA THR A 352 17.76 -10.83 6.93
C THR A 352 17.68 -12.17 7.67
N PHE A 353 17.29 -12.13 8.95
CA PHE A 353 17.08 -13.34 9.74
C PHE A 353 16.06 -14.27 9.07
N TYR A 354 14.93 -13.74 8.67
CA TYR A 354 13.89 -14.48 7.95
C TYR A 354 14.44 -15.11 6.67
N THR A 355 15.20 -14.35 5.89
CA THR A 355 15.80 -14.81 4.64
C THR A 355 16.73 -16.01 4.87
N VAL A 356 17.60 -15.93 5.88
CA VAL A 356 18.52 -17.01 6.24
C VAL A 356 17.74 -18.26 6.67
N VAL A 357 16.74 -18.10 7.52
CA VAL A 357 15.91 -19.21 8.00
C VAL A 357 15.17 -19.89 6.84
N ILE A 358 14.52 -19.12 5.98
CA ILE A 358 13.73 -19.68 4.87
C ILE A 358 14.61 -20.37 3.84
N ILE A 359 15.74 -19.78 3.46
CA ILE A 359 16.69 -20.42 2.54
C ILE A 359 17.26 -21.68 3.18
N GLY A 360 17.63 -21.64 4.47
CA GLY A 360 18.10 -22.81 5.20
C GLY A 360 17.09 -23.95 5.18
N LEU A 361 15.81 -23.66 5.49
CA LEU A 361 14.72 -24.64 5.44
C LEU A 361 14.50 -25.19 4.01
N ALA A 362 14.59 -24.32 2.99
CA ALA A 362 14.45 -24.74 1.60
C ALA A 362 15.57 -25.72 1.20
N VAL A 363 16.82 -25.42 1.57
CA VAL A 363 17.97 -26.31 1.31
C VAL A 363 17.84 -27.65 2.05
N MET A 364 17.39 -27.65 3.30
CA MET A 364 17.21 -28.86 4.11
C MET A 364 16.09 -29.75 3.56
N ARG A 365 14.96 -29.16 3.13
CA ARG A 365 13.83 -29.91 2.59
C ARG A 365 14.00 -30.35 1.13
N PHE A 366 14.91 -29.74 0.40
CA PHE A 366 15.21 -30.14 -0.97
C PHE A 366 15.89 -31.51 -0.99
N LYS A 367 15.10 -32.57 -1.23
CA LYS A 367 15.63 -33.96 -1.32
C LYS A 367 16.39 -34.15 -2.65
N LYS A 368 17.62 -34.59 -2.59
CA LYS A 368 18.42 -34.95 -3.77
C LYS A 368 18.16 -36.42 -4.22
N THR A 369 17.48 -37.23 -3.43
CA THR A 369 17.16 -38.64 -3.72
C THR A 369 15.68 -38.77 -4.04
N ALA A 370 15.35 -39.38 -5.18
CA ALA A 370 14.06 -40.01 -5.38
C ALA A 370 13.86 -41.07 -4.32
N ALA A 371 12.79 -41.03 -3.56
CA ALA A 371 12.39 -42.14 -2.70
C ALA A 371 11.73 -43.19 -3.55
#